data_cde95967cecec28c94206be9f08759ea
#
_entry.id   cde95967cecec28c94206be9f08759ea
#
_cell.length_a   1.000
_cell.length_b   1.000
_cell.length_c   1.000
_cell.angle_alpha   90.00
_cell.angle_beta   90.00
_cell.angle_gamma   90.00
#
_symmetry.space_group_name_H-M   'P 1'
#
loop_
_entity.id
_entity.type
_entity.pdbx_description
1 polymer ?
#
loop_
_entity_poly.entity_id
_entity_poly.type
_entity_poly.pdbx_seq_one_letter_code
_entity_poly.pdbx_strand_id
1 'polypeptide(L)'
;DCAITTTNALADELKNYVSDVFVNRHVASEKMVKYSERAILNNNKEENKLVLGYFSGSITHNADFQLILPIISEIMGKYKDVFLKIVGELNIPEELELYKERILAVPFTDWKKLPELIASVDINLAPLEDNLFNAAKSENKWMEAALVKVPTIASEVGAFKEIIKHGKDGVLCSNST
;
A
#
# COMPACT_ATOMS: atom_id res chain seq x y z
N ASP A 1 -3.66 27.45 -21.23
CA ASP A 1 -3.70 26.88 -19.87
C ASP A 1 -3.07 25.50 -19.89
N CYS A 2 -2.29 25.16 -18.87
CA CYS A 2 -1.68 23.83 -18.74
C CYS A 2 -1.91 23.27 -17.34
N ALA A 3 -1.82 21.92 -17.22
CA ALA A 3 -1.89 21.20 -15.96
C ALA A 3 -0.67 20.28 -15.78
N ILE A 4 -0.27 20.08 -14.53
CA ILE A 4 0.73 19.08 -14.15
C ILE A 4 0.07 18.12 -13.18
N THR A 5 0.21 16.81 -13.41
CA THR A 5 -0.36 15.75 -12.58
C THR A 5 0.66 14.64 -12.32
N THR A 6 0.27 13.65 -11.52
CA THR A 6 1.19 12.59 -11.07
C THR A 6 1.01 11.25 -11.78
N THR A 7 -0.11 11.03 -12.48
CA THR A 7 -0.43 9.77 -13.14
C THR A 7 -0.98 9.97 -14.56
N ASN A 8 -0.80 8.97 -15.42
CA ASN A 8 -1.35 9.01 -16.78
C ASN A 8 -2.88 9.01 -16.76
N ALA A 9 -3.51 8.21 -15.91
CA ALA A 9 -4.97 8.17 -15.79
C ALA A 9 -5.56 9.54 -15.44
N LEU A 10 -4.95 10.26 -14.49
CA LEU A 10 -5.38 11.61 -14.16
C LEU A 10 -5.07 12.61 -15.28
N ALA A 11 -3.96 12.42 -16.01
CA ALA A 11 -3.64 13.25 -17.16
C ALA A 11 -4.69 13.10 -18.28
N ASP A 12 -5.13 11.88 -18.53
CA ASP A 12 -6.14 11.62 -19.56
C ASP A 12 -7.48 12.28 -19.22
N GLU A 13 -7.88 12.27 -17.96
CA GLU A 13 -9.07 13.01 -17.51
C GLU A 13 -8.89 14.53 -17.65
N LEU A 14 -7.74 15.08 -17.27
CA LEU A 14 -7.47 16.51 -17.32
C LEU A 14 -7.43 17.08 -18.75
N LYS A 15 -7.09 16.27 -19.75
CA LYS A 15 -7.12 16.65 -21.17
C LYS A 15 -8.51 17.06 -21.66
N ASN A 16 -9.57 16.66 -20.95
CA ASN A 16 -10.93 17.09 -21.24
C ASN A 16 -11.18 18.57 -20.88
N TYR A 17 -10.30 19.18 -20.08
CA TYR A 17 -10.47 20.52 -19.52
C TYR A 17 -9.38 21.49 -19.91
N VAL A 18 -8.16 21.00 -20.20
CA VAL A 18 -6.99 21.84 -20.56
C VAL A 18 -6.23 21.22 -21.73
N SER A 19 -5.62 22.07 -22.57
CA SER A 19 -4.92 21.65 -23.81
C SER A 19 -3.63 20.89 -23.55
N ASP A 20 -2.88 21.34 -22.53
CA ASP A 20 -1.54 20.83 -22.27
C ASP A 20 -1.50 20.18 -20.88
N VAL A 21 -1.25 18.87 -20.82
CA VAL A 21 -1.14 18.13 -19.57
C VAL A 21 0.19 17.39 -19.51
N PHE A 22 0.92 17.62 -18.44
CA PHE A 22 2.22 17.01 -18.18
C PHE A 22 2.14 16.07 -16.98
N VAL A 23 2.74 14.88 -17.11
CA VAL A 23 2.86 13.94 -15.99
C VAL A 23 4.22 14.09 -15.33
N ASN A 24 4.21 14.46 -14.06
CA ASN A 24 5.39 14.49 -13.19
C ASN A 24 5.15 13.54 -12.01
N ARG A 25 5.65 12.31 -12.12
CA ARG A 25 5.45 11.27 -11.11
C ARG A 25 6.08 11.62 -9.77
N HIS A 26 5.54 11.05 -8.71
CA HIS A 26 6.13 11.19 -7.39
C HIS A 26 7.51 10.55 -7.33
N VAL A 27 8.41 11.19 -6.62
CA VAL A 27 9.74 10.68 -6.32
C VAL A 27 10.03 10.80 -4.83
N ALA A 28 10.83 9.90 -4.30
CA ALA A 28 11.25 9.95 -2.91
C ALA A 28 12.12 11.19 -2.66
N SER A 29 11.79 11.96 -1.64
CA SER A 29 12.65 13.05 -1.18
C SER A 29 13.88 12.50 -0.46
N GLU A 30 14.97 13.28 -0.41
CA GLU A 30 16.15 12.92 0.38
C GLU A 30 15.84 12.60 1.85
N LYS A 31 14.84 13.29 2.42
CA LYS A 31 14.40 13.03 3.79
C LYS A 31 13.74 11.66 3.91
N MET A 32 12.88 11.28 2.97
CA MET A 32 12.27 9.95 2.94
C MET A 32 13.34 8.86 2.84
N VAL A 33 14.31 9.02 1.94
CA VAL A 33 15.44 8.08 1.80
C VAL A 33 16.18 7.93 3.13
N LYS A 34 16.57 9.02 3.79
CA LYS A 34 17.29 8.98 5.08
C LYS A 34 16.48 8.30 6.19
N TYR A 35 15.17 8.54 6.28
CA TYR A 35 14.33 7.84 7.26
C TYR A 35 14.20 6.35 6.94
N SER A 36 14.11 6.00 5.66
CA SER A 36 14.03 4.62 5.21
C SER A 36 15.32 3.84 5.48
N GLU A 37 16.48 4.43 5.22
CA GLU A 37 17.78 3.83 5.55
C GLU A 37 17.92 3.55 7.06
N ARG A 38 17.51 4.50 7.91
CA ARG A 38 17.49 4.31 9.37
C ARG A 38 16.52 3.20 9.79
N ALA A 39 15.34 3.15 9.16
CA ALA A 39 14.35 2.12 9.45
C ALA A 39 14.88 0.71 9.12
N ILE A 40 15.60 0.55 8.01
CA ILE A 40 16.24 -0.73 7.64
C ILE A 40 17.28 -1.14 8.69
N LEU A 41 18.14 -0.21 9.12
CA LEU A 41 19.22 -0.50 10.08
C LEU A 41 18.69 -0.88 11.47
N ASN A 42 17.57 -0.31 11.88
CA ASN A 42 16.99 -0.51 13.21
C ASN A 42 15.87 -1.57 13.23
N ASN A 43 15.65 -2.25 12.10
CA ASN A 43 14.54 -3.20 12.00
C ASN A 43 14.90 -4.54 12.64
N ASN A 44 14.14 -4.92 13.67
CA ASN A 44 14.19 -6.21 14.34
C ASN A 44 12.90 -6.96 14.06
N LYS A 45 12.83 -7.72 12.96
CA LYS A 45 11.70 -8.61 12.67
C LYS A 45 11.79 -9.85 13.55
N GLU A 46 10.63 -10.34 14.00
CA GLU A 46 10.53 -11.60 14.71
C GLU A 46 10.60 -12.77 13.71
N GLU A 47 11.57 -13.67 13.86
CA GLU A 47 11.84 -14.76 12.91
C GLU A 47 10.67 -15.76 12.74
N ASN A 48 9.77 -15.86 13.73
CA ASN A 48 8.69 -16.84 13.74
C ASN A 48 7.32 -16.25 13.37
N LYS A 49 7.27 -15.05 12.80
CA LYS A 49 6.03 -14.38 12.40
C LYS A 49 6.14 -13.87 10.98
N LEU A 50 5.06 -14.06 10.21
CA LEU A 50 4.87 -13.41 8.93
C LEU A 50 3.88 -12.26 9.11
N VAL A 51 4.33 -11.04 8.95
CA VAL A 51 3.51 -9.84 9.17
C VAL A 51 3.09 -9.24 7.84
N LEU A 52 1.80 -9.29 7.56
CA LEU A 52 1.17 -8.58 6.46
C LEU A 52 0.87 -7.14 6.90
N GLY A 53 1.25 -6.14 6.12
CA GLY A 53 1.03 -4.73 6.45
C GLY A 53 0.00 -4.08 5.53
N TYR A 54 -0.99 -3.41 6.13
CA TYR A 54 -1.93 -2.55 5.44
C TYR A 54 -1.84 -1.13 5.98
N PHE A 55 -1.51 -0.18 5.11
CA PHE A 55 -1.28 1.22 5.48
C PHE A 55 -2.40 2.09 4.90
N SER A 56 -3.31 2.53 5.77
CA SER A 56 -4.48 3.33 5.41
C SER A 56 -4.23 4.82 5.69
N GLY A 57 -4.28 5.64 4.65
CA GLY A 57 -4.14 7.09 4.80
C GLY A 57 -5.45 7.81 5.12
N SER A 58 -6.61 7.15 4.93
CA SER A 58 -7.94 7.74 5.16
C SER A 58 -9.03 6.67 5.16
N ILE A 59 -10.21 7.01 5.67
CA ILE A 59 -11.42 6.14 5.70
C ILE A 59 -11.84 5.65 4.30
N THR A 60 -11.50 6.38 3.24
CA THR A 60 -11.82 5.97 1.85
C THR A 60 -11.16 4.65 1.44
N HIS A 61 -10.18 4.16 2.20
CA HIS A 61 -9.51 2.88 1.96
C HIS A 61 -10.25 1.66 2.55
N ASN A 62 -11.39 1.86 3.23
CA ASN A 62 -12.19 0.75 3.76
C ASN A 62 -12.68 -0.16 2.62
N ALA A 63 -13.19 0.41 1.52
CA ALA A 63 -13.62 -0.36 0.35
C ALA A 63 -12.47 -1.16 -0.29
N ASP A 64 -11.30 -0.54 -0.43
CA ASP A 64 -10.11 -1.21 -0.95
C ASP A 64 -9.70 -2.42 -0.08
N PHE A 65 -9.82 -2.31 1.25
CA PHE A 65 -9.51 -3.41 2.17
C PHE A 65 -10.51 -4.56 2.08
N GLN A 66 -11.79 -4.26 1.83
CA GLN A 66 -12.84 -5.27 1.68
C GLN A 66 -12.55 -6.27 0.55
N LEU A 67 -11.84 -5.86 -0.51
CA LEU A 67 -11.44 -6.74 -1.61
C LEU A 67 -10.57 -7.92 -1.14
N ILE A 68 -9.71 -7.67 -0.16
CA ILE A 68 -8.74 -8.67 0.32
C ILE A 68 -9.19 -9.35 1.63
N LEU A 69 -10.25 -8.87 2.26
CA LEU A 69 -10.74 -9.36 3.55
C LEU A 69 -11.00 -10.88 3.57
N PRO A 70 -11.70 -11.47 2.58
CA PRO A 70 -11.93 -12.93 2.57
C PRO A 70 -10.61 -13.72 2.52
N ILE A 71 -9.66 -13.27 1.71
CA ILE A 71 -8.35 -13.91 1.54
C ILE A 71 -7.51 -13.78 2.82
N ILE A 72 -7.51 -12.60 3.45
CA ILE A 72 -6.80 -12.37 4.73
C ILE A 72 -7.38 -13.28 5.83
N SER A 73 -8.71 -13.37 5.92
CA SER A 73 -9.38 -14.25 6.88
C SER A 73 -9.01 -15.72 6.66
N GLU A 74 -9.01 -16.20 5.41
CA GLU A 74 -8.62 -17.55 5.06
C GLU A 74 -7.16 -17.83 5.43
N ILE A 75 -6.23 -16.95 5.05
CA ILE A 75 -4.80 -17.10 5.33
C ILE A 75 -4.55 -17.13 6.85
N MET A 76 -5.15 -16.19 7.61
CA MET A 76 -5.01 -16.14 9.06
C MET A 76 -5.67 -17.36 9.75
N GLY A 77 -6.71 -17.93 9.17
CA GLY A 77 -7.32 -19.18 9.63
C GLY A 77 -6.39 -20.38 9.45
N LYS A 78 -5.75 -20.46 8.30
CA LYS A 78 -4.88 -21.58 7.89
C LYS A 78 -3.50 -21.53 8.55
N TYR A 79 -2.90 -20.34 8.68
CA TYR A 79 -1.54 -20.15 9.18
C TYR A 79 -1.56 -19.36 10.50
N LYS A 80 -1.07 -19.99 11.57
CA LYS A 80 -1.12 -19.42 12.93
C LYS A 80 0.00 -18.40 13.20
N ASP A 81 1.04 -18.41 12.41
CA ASP A 81 2.20 -17.51 12.41
C ASP A 81 1.99 -16.25 11.57
N VAL A 82 0.85 -16.14 10.87
CA VAL A 82 0.49 -14.94 10.10
C VAL A 82 -0.19 -13.90 11.01
N PHE A 83 0.36 -12.69 10.99
CA PHE A 83 -0.13 -11.49 11.68
C PHE A 83 -0.53 -10.43 10.66
N LEU A 84 -1.48 -9.57 11.03
CA LEU A 84 -1.89 -8.42 10.25
C LEU A 84 -1.59 -7.14 11.01
N LYS A 85 -0.75 -6.28 10.43
CA LYS A 85 -0.51 -4.93 10.94
C LYS A 85 -1.32 -3.94 10.12
N ILE A 86 -2.17 -3.18 10.80
CA ILE A 86 -2.99 -2.11 10.22
C ILE A 86 -2.49 -0.79 10.78
N VAL A 87 -2.09 0.13 9.90
CA VAL A 87 -1.61 1.47 10.29
C VAL A 87 -2.53 2.53 9.69
N GLY A 88 -3.03 3.42 10.53
CA GLY A 88 -3.92 4.51 10.14
C GLY A 88 -5.39 4.23 10.41
N GLU A 89 -6.27 4.85 9.63
CA GLU A 89 -7.71 4.77 9.82
C GLU A 89 -8.30 3.61 9.01
N LEU A 90 -8.67 2.54 9.71
CA LEU A 90 -9.44 1.42 9.18
C LEU A 90 -10.36 0.89 10.28
N ASN A 91 -11.64 0.76 9.98
CA ASN A 91 -12.55 0.00 10.82
C ASN A 91 -12.25 -1.49 10.63
N ILE A 92 -11.75 -2.15 11.69
CA ILE A 92 -11.46 -3.58 11.63
C ILE A 92 -12.78 -4.33 11.45
N PRO A 93 -12.94 -5.11 10.35
CA PRO A 93 -14.15 -5.87 10.09
C PRO A 93 -14.39 -6.95 11.14
N GLU A 94 -15.68 -7.24 11.42
CA GLU A 94 -16.09 -8.27 12.39
C GLU A 94 -15.55 -9.67 12.04
N GLU A 95 -15.37 -9.96 10.75
CA GLU A 95 -14.80 -11.22 10.26
C GLU A 95 -13.39 -11.47 10.77
N LEU A 96 -12.67 -10.43 11.17
CA LEU A 96 -11.32 -10.53 11.72
C LEU A 96 -11.29 -10.59 13.26
N GLU A 97 -12.43 -10.49 13.96
CA GLU A 97 -12.49 -10.50 15.43
C GLU A 97 -11.92 -11.83 16.02
N LEU A 98 -12.09 -12.94 15.31
CA LEU A 98 -11.49 -14.24 15.68
C LEU A 98 -9.96 -14.21 15.73
N TYR A 99 -9.34 -13.24 15.09
CA TYR A 99 -7.88 -13.10 14.95
C TYR A 99 -7.31 -11.90 15.69
N LYS A 100 -8.08 -11.24 16.56
CA LYS A 100 -7.71 -9.99 17.24
C LYS A 100 -6.34 -10.02 17.92
N GLU A 101 -5.96 -11.15 18.51
CA GLU A 101 -4.65 -11.34 19.16
C GLU A 101 -3.46 -11.30 18.17
N ARG A 102 -3.74 -11.41 16.87
CA ARG A 102 -2.77 -11.35 15.77
C ARG A 102 -2.94 -10.13 14.88
N ILE A 103 -3.77 -9.16 15.31
CA ILE A 103 -3.95 -7.89 14.62
C ILE A 103 -3.24 -6.80 15.41
N LEU A 104 -2.28 -6.15 14.76
CA LEU A 104 -1.47 -5.08 15.31
C LEU A 104 -1.99 -3.74 14.76
N ALA A 105 -2.95 -3.14 15.47
CA ALA A 105 -3.52 -1.85 15.08
C ALA A 105 -2.63 -0.71 15.59
N VAL A 106 -2.20 0.16 14.69
CA VAL A 106 -1.41 1.36 14.98
C VAL A 106 -2.19 2.57 14.45
N PRO A 107 -2.50 3.56 15.28
CA PRO A 107 -3.23 4.74 14.83
C PRO A 107 -2.43 5.53 13.79
N PHE A 108 -3.11 6.46 13.11
CA PHE A 108 -2.48 7.38 12.18
C PHE A 108 -1.28 8.07 12.85
N THR A 109 -0.15 8.11 12.16
CA THR A 109 1.12 8.58 12.70
C THR A 109 1.82 9.57 11.78
N ASP A 110 2.82 10.28 12.32
CA ASP A 110 3.67 11.19 11.53
C ASP A 110 4.39 10.39 10.42
N TRP A 111 4.39 10.93 9.20
CA TRP A 111 5.03 10.33 8.03
C TRP A 111 6.51 9.96 8.24
N LYS A 112 7.20 10.63 9.17
CA LYS A 112 8.60 10.31 9.52
C LYS A 112 8.77 8.94 10.17
N LYS A 113 7.70 8.44 10.82
CA LYS A 113 7.68 7.10 11.45
C LYS A 113 7.18 6.02 10.49
N LEU A 114 6.55 6.41 9.39
CA LEU A 114 5.99 5.47 8.42
C LEU A 114 7.03 4.47 7.89
N PRO A 115 8.27 4.87 7.54
CA PRO A 115 9.30 3.92 7.11
C PRO A 115 9.60 2.81 8.13
N GLU A 116 9.64 3.14 9.43
CA GLU A 116 9.86 2.15 10.50
C GLU A 116 8.71 1.15 10.59
N LEU A 117 7.46 1.64 10.46
CA LEU A 117 6.27 0.80 10.47
C LEU A 117 6.21 -0.11 9.25
N ILE A 118 6.57 0.40 8.06
CA ILE A 118 6.62 -0.41 6.84
C ILE A 118 7.77 -1.41 6.92
N ALA A 119 8.95 -1.01 7.38
CA ALA A 119 10.09 -1.92 7.53
C ALA A 119 9.80 -3.11 8.47
N SER A 120 8.88 -2.95 9.43
CA SER A 120 8.52 -3.99 10.40
C SER A 120 7.53 -5.03 9.89
N VAL A 121 7.06 -4.94 8.64
CA VAL A 121 6.22 -5.97 8.01
C VAL A 121 6.99 -6.74 6.94
N ASP A 122 6.52 -7.94 6.61
CA ASP A 122 7.18 -8.79 5.60
C ASP A 122 6.61 -8.55 4.20
N ILE A 123 5.34 -8.21 4.12
CA ILE A 123 4.63 -7.95 2.86
C ILE A 123 3.76 -6.71 3.05
N ASN A 124 3.89 -5.74 2.16
CA ASN A 124 3.01 -4.59 2.05
C ASN A 124 1.82 -4.92 1.15
N LEU A 125 0.60 -4.68 1.63
CA LEU A 125 -0.63 -4.88 0.88
C LEU A 125 -1.15 -3.55 0.34
N ALA A 126 -1.37 -3.48 -0.97
CA ALA A 126 -1.84 -2.28 -1.65
C ALA A 126 -3.06 -2.60 -2.56
N PRO A 127 -4.18 -3.09 -1.98
CA PRO A 127 -5.39 -3.31 -2.77
C PRO A 127 -5.99 -1.97 -3.22
N LEU A 128 -6.58 -1.97 -4.41
CA LEU A 128 -7.36 -0.88 -4.98
C LEU A 128 -8.55 -1.47 -5.75
N GLU A 129 -9.74 -0.96 -5.54
CA GLU A 129 -10.86 -1.22 -6.46
C GLU A 129 -10.52 -0.68 -7.85
N ASP A 130 -10.93 -1.41 -8.89
CA ASP A 130 -10.78 -0.95 -10.27
C ASP A 130 -11.88 0.08 -10.61
N ASN A 131 -11.59 1.34 -10.32
CA ASN A 131 -12.42 2.48 -10.65
C ASN A 131 -11.54 3.70 -11.01
N LEU A 132 -12.16 4.71 -11.64
CA LEU A 132 -11.44 5.89 -12.12
C LEU A 132 -10.70 6.64 -11.00
N PHE A 133 -11.31 6.76 -9.82
CA PHE A 133 -10.70 7.42 -8.68
C PHE A 133 -9.42 6.72 -8.23
N ASN A 134 -9.43 5.39 -8.14
CA ASN A 134 -8.28 4.60 -7.74
C ASN A 134 -7.23 4.52 -8.86
N ALA A 135 -7.64 4.47 -10.12
CA ALA A 135 -6.72 4.51 -11.26
C ALA A 135 -5.92 5.83 -11.31
N ALA A 136 -6.51 6.92 -10.82
CA ALA A 136 -5.85 8.22 -10.73
C ALA A 136 -4.85 8.36 -9.56
N LYS A 137 -4.85 7.43 -8.60
CA LYS A 137 -3.91 7.43 -7.46
C LYS A 137 -2.47 7.13 -7.93
N SER A 138 -1.51 7.73 -7.24
CA SER A 138 -0.09 7.48 -7.48
C SER A 138 0.40 6.22 -6.76
N GLU A 139 1.59 5.77 -7.15
CA GLU A 139 2.27 4.57 -6.67
C GLU A 139 2.94 4.68 -5.28
N ASN A 140 2.59 5.66 -4.47
CA ASN A 140 3.26 5.98 -3.21
C ASN A 140 3.39 4.76 -2.27
N LYS A 141 2.35 3.96 -2.09
CA LYS A 141 2.39 2.77 -1.22
C LYS A 141 3.48 1.78 -1.64
N TRP A 142 3.66 1.58 -2.96
CA TRP A 142 4.72 0.72 -3.48
C TRP A 142 6.10 1.36 -3.31
N MET A 143 6.24 2.64 -3.63
CA MET A 143 7.50 3.38 -3.51
C MET A 143 8.01 3.39 -2.05
N GLU A 144 7.13 3.71 -1.10
CA GLU A 144 7.45 3.75 0.34
C GLU A 144 7.90 2.37 0.85
N ALA A 145 7.24 1.29 0.43
CA ALA A 145 7.63 -0.07 0.77
C ALA A 145 8.97 -0.47 0.11
N ALA A 146 9.17 -0.11 -1.15
CA ALA A 146 10.42 -0.37 -1.88
C ALA A 146 11.62 0.31 -1.23
N LEU A 147 11.46 1.53 -0.72
CA LEU A 147 12.52 2.26 -0.01
C LEU A 147 13.03 1.54 1.25
N VAL A 148 12.19 0.73 1.89
CA VAL A 148 12.56 -0.08 3.06
C VAL A 148 12.72 -1.57 2.74
N LYS A 149 12.78 -1.93 1.46
CA LYS A 149 13.01 -3.29 0.95
C LYS A 149 11.89 -4.28 1.33
N VAL A 150 10.66 -3.80 1.46
CA VAL A 150 9.48 -4.63 1.70
C VAL A 150 8.75 -4.87 0.38
N PRO A 151 8.53 -6.13 -0.03
CA PRO A 151 7.80 -6.45 -1.24
C PRO A 151 6.33 -6.03 -1.12
N THR A 152 5.74 -5.58 -2.23
CA THR A 152 4.34 -5.17 -2.30
C THR A 152 3.52 -6.16 -3.13
N ILE A 153 2.36 -6.55 -2.62
CA ILE A 153 1.27 -7.16 -3.38
C ILE A 153 0.23 -6.07 -3.64
N ALA A 154 -0.03 -5.76 -4.90
CA ALA A 154 -0.92 -4.67 -5.31
C ALA A 154 -1.97 -5.13 -6.32
N SER A 155 -3.10 -4.44 -6.36
CA SER A 155 -4.07 -4.58 -7.46
C SER A 155 -3.46 -4.09 -8.77
N GLU A 156 -3.78 -4.77 -9.89
CA GLU A 156 -3.36 -4.38 -11.25
C GLU A 156 -4.18 -3.19 -11.75
N VAL A 157 -4.11 -2.05 -11.03
CA VAL A 157 -4.91 -0.85 -11.27
C VAL A 157 -4.00 0.38 -11.37
N GLY A 158 -4.30 1.27 -12.32
CA GLY A 158 -3.69 2.59 -12.46
C GLY A 158 -2.16 2.56 -12.46
N ALA A 159 -1.55 3.42 -11.65
CA ALA A 159 -0.09 3.57 -11.58
C ALA A 159 0.64 2.28 -11.16
N PHE A 160 0.03 1.41 -10.35
CA PHE A 160 0.65 0.12 -10.00
C PHE A 160 0.87 -0.77 -11.21
N LYS A 161 -0.13 -0.87 -12.09
CA LYS A 161 -0.05 -1.63 -13.35
C LYS A 161 1.06 -1.13 -14.26
N GLU A 162 1.30 0.19 -14.29
CA GLU A 162 2.30 0.82 -15.15
C GLU A 162 3.73 0.67 -14.62
N ILE A 163 3.90 0.64 -13.29
CA ILE A 163 5.22 0.76 -12.64
C ILE A 163 5.73 -0.60 -12.17
N ILE A 164 4.87 -1.42 -11.57
CA ILE A 164 5.30 -2.68 -10.94
C ILE A 164 5.55 -3.73 -12.03
N LYS A 165 6.74 -4.29 -12.02
CA LYS A 165 7.11 -5.46 -12.84
C LYS A 165 6.81 -6.72 -12.05
N HIS A 166 5.68 -7.36 -12.38
CA HIS A 166 5.20 -8.56 -11.70
C HIS A 166 6.31 -9.61 -11.52
N GLY A 167 6.46 -10.09 -10.29
CA GLY A 167 7.46 -11.10 -9.91
C GLY A 167 8.90 -10.59 -9.81
N LYS A 168 9.16 -9.30 -10.03
CA LYS A 168 10.48 -8.70 -9.94
C LYS A 168 10.60 -7.68 -8.81
N ASP A 169 9.75 -6.67 -8.79
CA ASP A 169 9.76 -5.58 -7.82
C ASP A 169 8.41 -5.39 -7.10
N GLY A 170 7.54 -6.39 -7.28
CA GLY A 170 6.24 -6.51 -6.62
C GLY A 170 5.41 -7.62 -7.28
N VAL A 171 4.23 -7.86 -6.74
CA VAL A 171 3.25 -8.80 -7.29
C VAL A 171 1.99 -8.03 -7.64
N LEU A 172 1.54 -8.13 -8.87
CA LEU A 172 0.26 -7.59 -9.33
C LEU A 172 -0.79 -8.70 -9.32
N CYS A 173 -1.96 -8.39 -8.76
CA CYS A 173 -3.11 -9.26 -8.73
C CYS A 173 -4.28 -8.58 -9.46
N SER A 174 -4.94 -9.31 -10.36
CA SER A 174 -6.20 -8.84 -10.95
C SER A 174 -7.31 -8.95 -9.90
N ASN A 175 -8.26 -8.00 -9.95
CA ASN A 175 -9.45 -8.03 -9.09
C ASN A 175 -10.55 -8.99 -9.63
N SER A 176 -10.26 -9.71 -10.71
CA SER A 176 -11.16 -10.74 -11.25
C SER A 176 -11.07 -11.98 -10.38
N THR A 177 -12.15 -12.31 -9.73
CA THR A 177 -12.41 -13.58 -9.05
C THR A 177 -12.47 -14.72 -10.04
#